data_b1f27c0a7fe48ba8a59006e23e399b52
#
_entry.id   b1f27c0a7fe48ba8a59006e23e399b52
#
_cell.length_a   1.000
_cell.length_b   1.000
_cell.length_c   1.000
_cell.angle_alpha   90.00
_cell.angle_beta   90.00
_cell.angle_gamma   90.00
#
_symmetry.space_group_name_H-M   'P 1'
#
loop_
_entity.id
_entity.type
_entity.pdbx_description
1 polymer ?
#
loop_
_entity_poly.entity_id
_entity_poly.type
_entity_poly.pdbx_seq_one_letter_code
_entity_poly.pdbx_strand_id
1 'polypeptide(L)' 'MKEPIIPEQIVTYLESVFAARDFTPETELRKLDFHYGQRSVVRFLRSKFYEQNENILNPKLDE' A
#
# COMPACT_ATOMS: atom_id res chain seq x y z
N MET A 1 -6.45 10.37 -16.34
CA MET A 1 -6.99 9.02 -16.18
C MET A 1 -7.73 8.90 -14.86
N LYS A 2 -8.86 8.24 -14.90
CA LYS A 2 -9.66 8.11 -13.70
C LYS A 2 -9.12 7.02 -12.80
N GLU A 3 -9.01 7.32 -11.53
CA GLU A 3 -8.50 6.36 -10.55
C GLU A 3 -9.54 5.27 -10.29
N PRO A 4 -9.13 3.99 -10.35
CA PRO A 4 -10.09 2.91 -10.08
C PRO A 4 -10.40 2.79 -8.60
N ILE A 5 -11.53 2.16 -8.30
CA ILE A 5 -11.87 1.87 -6.91
C ILE A 5 -10.95 0.78 -6.41
N ILE A 6 -10.37 0.99 -5.24
CA ILE A 6 -9.42 0.06 -4.66
C ILE A 6 -10.10 -0.74 -3.56
N PRO A 7 -10.31 -2.06 -3.77
CA PRO A 7 -10.99 -2.89 -2.77
C PRO A 7 -10.06 -3.25 -1.61
N GLU A 8 -10.62 -3.22 -0.41
CA GLU A 8 -9.86 -3.54 0.79
C GLU A 8 -9.27 -4.94 0.75
N GLN A 9 -10.03 -5.87 0.21
CA GLN A 9 -9.57 -7.27 0.16
C GLN A 9 -8.26 -7.43 -0.59
N ILE A 10 -8.11 -6.69 -1.69
CA ILE A 10 -6.88 -6.75 -2.47
C ILE A 10 -5.73 -6.15 -1.69
N VAL A 11 -5.96 -5.00 -1.05
CA VAL A 11 -4.90 -4.34 -0.30
C VAL A 11 -4.45 -5.22 0.87
N THR A 12 -5.40 -5.79 1.59
CA THR A 12 -5.09 -6.68 2.72
C THR A 12 -4.30 -7.90 2.26
N TYR A 13 -4.69 -8.47 1.14
CA TYR A 13 -3.97 -9.61 0.58
C TYR A 13 -2.52 -9.25 0.25
N LEU A 14 -2.34 -8.12 -0.42
CA LEU A 14 -1.00 -7.67 -0.80
C LEU A 14 -0.16 -7.34 0.43
N GLU A 15 -0.77 -6.78 1.46
CA GLU A 15 -0.06 -6.51 2.70
C GLU A 15 0.47 -7.78 3.34
N SER A 16 -0.30 -8.86 3.26
CA SER A 16 0.16 -10.12 3.83
C SER A 16 1.25 -10.76 2.98
N VAL A 17 1.16 -10.62 1.66
CA VAL A 17 2.16 -11.16 0.76
C VAL A 17 3.49 -10.42 0.89
N PHE A 18 3.44 -9.10 1.01
CA PHE A 18 4.64 -8.26 1.08
C PHE A 18 4.86 -7.71 2.48
N ALA A 19 4.57 -8.54 3.48
CA ALA A 19 4.74 -8.12 4.87
C ALA A 19 6.20 -7.84 5.18
N ALA A 20 6.42 -7.04 6.21
CA ALA A 20 7.77 -6.73 6.64
C ALA A 20 8.51 -8.01 7.02
N ARG A 21 9.77 -8.07 6.69
CA ARG A 21 10.62 -9.21 6.98
C ARG A 21 11.84 -8.74 7.76
N ASP A 22 12.34 -9.65 8.58
CA ASP A 22 13.59 -9.40 9.29
C ASP A 22 14.73 -9.80 8.38
N PHE A 23 15.56 -8.85 8.04
CA PHE A 23 16.74 -9.11 7.21
C PHE A 23 17.97 -9.22 8.09
N THR A 24 18.84 -10.15 7.74
CA THR A 24 20.10 -10.29 8.45
C THR A 24 21.09 -9.25 7.94
N PRO A 25 22.16 -8.99 8.71
CA PRO A 25 23.19 -8.05 8.23
C PRO A 25 23.84 -8.49 6.92
N GLU A 26 23.76 -9.77 6.59
CA GLU A 26 24.34 -10.27 5.35
C GLU A 26 23.42 -10.09 4.16
N THR A 27 22.19 -9.61 4.37
CA THR A 27 21.27 -9.43 3.27
C THR A 27 21.78 -8.35 2.32
N GLU A 28 21.80 -8.68 1.05
CA GLU A 28 22.27 -7.74 0.04
C GLU A 28 21.40 -6.51 -0.02
N LEU A 29 22.04 -5.37 -0.21
CA LEU A 29 21.34 -4.10 -0.32
C LEU A 29 20.30 -4.14 -1.44
N ARG A 30 20.61 -4.79 -2.52
CA ARG A 30 19.71 -4.92 -3.66
C ARG A 30 18.40 -5.59 -3.28
N LYS A 31 18.48 -6.63 -2.44
CA LYS A 31 17.26 -7.33 -1.98
C LYS A 31 16.44 -6.48 -1.06
N LEU A 32 17.11 -5.70 -0.22
CA LEU A 32 16.40 -4.76 0.66
C LEU A 32 15.68 -3.71 -0.15
N ASP A 33 16.34 -3.12 -1.13
CA ASP A 33 15.74 -2.09 -1.97
C ASP A 33 14.54 -2.63 -2.71
N PHE A 34 14.66 -3.84 -3.24
CA PHE A 34 13.56 -4.46 -3.96
C PHE A 34 12.36 -4.66 -3.04
N HIS A 35 12.61 -5.17 -1.84
CA HIS A 35 11.55 -5.41 -0.88
C HIS A 35 10.88 -4.11 -0.45
N TYR A 36 11.67 -3.07 -0.19
CA TYR A 36 11.11 -1.78 0.19
C TYR A 36 10.29 -1.17 -0.93
N GLY A 37 10.72 -1.37 -2.16
CA GLY A 37 9.95 -0.92 -3.32
C GLY A 37 8.60 -1.59 -3.39
N GLN A 38 8.56 -2.90 -3.17
CA GLN A 38 7.30 -3.64 -3.16
C GLN A 38 6.37 -3.13 -2.06
N ARG A 39 6.91 -2.90 -0.88
CA ARG A 39 6.11 -2.41 0.23
C ARG A 39 5.61 -0.99 -0.01
N SER A 40 6.39 -0.18 -0.72
CA SER A 40 5.97 1.18 -1.05
C SER A 40 4.73 1.18 -1.93
N VAL A 41 4.68 0.26 -2.89
CA VAL A 41 3.50 0.15 -3.76
C VAL A 41 2.28 -0.24 -2.94
N VAL A 42 2.42 -1.21 -2.06
CA VAL A 42 1.30 -1.67 -1.22
C VAL A 42 0.85 -0.54 -0.30
N ARG A 43 1.79 0.19 0.26
CA ARG A 43 1.49 1.32 1.13
C ARG A 43 0.74 2.41 0.37
N PHE A 44 1.13 2.65 -0.87
CA PHE A 44 0.44 3.60 -1.73
C PHE A 44 -1.02 3.18 -1.93
N LEU A 45 -1.25 1.91 -2.20
CA LEU A 45 -2.60 1.40 -2.40
C LEU A 45 -3.44 1.52 -1.14
N ARG A 46 -2.84 1.27 0.02
CA ARG A 46 -3.55 1.43 1.30
C ARG A 46 -3.95 2.89 1.51
N SER A 47 -3.06 3.82 1.19
CA SER A 47 -3.36 5.24 1.30
C SER A 47 -4.51 5.63 0.39
N LYS A 48 -4.51 5.10 -0.83
CA LYS A 48 -5.58 5.39 -1.78
C LYS A 48 -6.90 4.80 -1.32
N PHE A 49 -6.85 3.62 -0.74
CA PHE A 49 -8.06 3.01 -0.20
C PHE A 49 -8.67 3.90 0.88
N TYR A 50 -7.85 4.39 1.80
CA TYR A 50 -8.36 5.27 2.86
C TYR A 50 -8.88 6.57 2.29
N GLU A 51 -8.19 7.16 1.33
CA GLU A 51 -8.64 8.39 0.68
C GLU A 51 -10.03 8.21 0.08
N GLN A 52 -10.22 7.11 -0.62
CA GLN A 52 -11.50 6.85 -1.28
C GLN A 52 -12.62 6.66 -0.26
N ASN A 53 -12.33 5.99 0.84
CA ASN A 53 -13.32 5.78 1.88
C ASN A 53 -13.64 7.05 2.64
N GLU A 54 -12.65 7.89 2.87
CA GLU A 54 -12.88 9.17 3.53
C GLU A 54 -13.80 10.04 2.70
N ASN A 55 -13.60 10.06 1.39
CA ASN A 55 -14.44 10.83 0.50
C ASN A 55 -15.87 10.34 0.52
N ILE A 56 -16.06 9.05 0.65
CA ILE A 56 -17.40 8.46 0.73
C ILE A 56 -18.07 8.83 2.04
N LEU A 57 -17.31 8.78 3.13
CA LEU A 57 -17.85 9.03 4.46
C LEU A 57 -18.03 10.52 4.75
N ASN A 58 -17.21 11.36 4.16
CA ASN A 58 -17.21 12.80 4.44
C ASN A 58 -17.16 13.60 3.14
N PRO A 59 -18.19 13.49 2.31
CA PRO A 59 -18.15 14.14 0.99
C PRO A 59 -18.02 15.65 1.03
N LYS A 60 -18.51 16.27 2.08
CA LYS A 60 -18.45 17.72 2.17
C LYS A 60 -17.04 18.25 2.37
N LEU A 61 -16.12 17.40 2.76
CA LEU A 61 -14.75 17.81 2.92
C LEU A 61 -14.06 18.05 1.59
N ASP A 62 -14.72 17.70 0.52
CA ASP A 62 -14.19 17.88 -0.82
C ASP A 62 -14.35 19.30 -1.33
N GLU A 63 -14.95 20.13 -0.59
CA GLU A 63 -15.18 21.51 -1.02
C GLU A 63 -13.92 22.27 -1.29
#